data_389f36129ff551baf004814312531d40
#
_entry.id   389f36129ff551baf004814312531d40
#
_cell.length_a   1.000
_cell.length_b   1.000
_cell.length_c   1.000
_cell.angle_alpha   90.00
_cell.angle_beta   90.00
_cell.angle_gamma   90.00
#
_symmetry.space_group_name_H-M   'P 1'
#
loop_
_entity.id
_entity.type
_entity.pdbx_description
1 polymer ?
#
loop_
_entity_poly.entity_id
_entity_poly.type
_entity_poly.pdbx_seq_one_letter_code
_entity_poly.pdbx_strand_id
1 'polypeptide(L)'
;MGYFRIVNASSPAADPGRIVLLTTSHRVAPGLLSWPAWEALRAADAVLCADGAHPQLPYLREAGTEVSEAAPTAQELIDACAGGRTVVVVATGEGEPALTDGLARLAGSGRVRMPELELLPASYDLPGARLLDLVQVMDRIRVECPWSSRQTHEGLAKYGIEEAYELVEAIEAGDREELREELGDVLLQVVFHSRIAEEHPEAPFSIDDVAGGIVTKLIHRHPHVFGDAVAETPEDVKAHWLRTKAEEKRRTSVTEGVPLGQPGLALAAKLASRARVAGLDVPLPEGDDIGYTLLALAARAEAAGTDPETALRAAARTYRDAIRKAEGLPDTVEE
;
A
#
# COMPACT_ATOMS: atom_id res chain seq x y z
N MET A 1 9.38 56.64 -41.30
CA MET A 1 9.60 56.47 -39.85
C MET A 1 10.38 55.20 -39.61
N GLY A 2 11.71 55.33 -39.46
CA GLY A 2 12.62 54.20 -39.27
C GLY A 2 12.71 53.82 -37.81
N TYR A 3 12.37 52.55 -37.49
CA TYR A 3 12.64 52.00 -36.19
C TYR A 3 14.12 51.58 -36.09
N PHE A 4 14.89 52.33 -35.35
CA PHE A 4 16.23 51.92 -34.91
C PHE A 4 16.09 50.86 -33.82
N ARG A 5 16.43 49.59 -34.16
CA ARG A 5 16.59 48.53 -33.20
C ARG A 5 18.02 48.61 -32.68
N ILE A 6 18.18 49.11 -31.46
CA ILE A 6 19.46 49.02 -30.76
C ILE A 6 19.64 47.54 -30.38
N VAL A 7 20.49 46.87 -31.14
CA VAL A 7 20.99 45.53 -30.76
C VAL A 7 22.10 45.79 -29.77
N ASN A 8 21.83 45.70 -28.49
CA ASN A 8 22.88 45.58 -27.49
C ASN A 8 23.58 44.24 -27.75
N ALA A 9 24.77 44.33 -28.31
CA ALA A 9 25.72 43.24 -28.37
C ALA A 9 26.31 43.04 -26.93
N SER A 10 25.50 42.47 -26.02
CA SER A 10 26.06 41.83 -24.86
C SER A 10 26.76 40.56 -25.36
N SER A 11 28.06 40.42 -25.04
CA SER A 11 28.81 39.19 -25.23
C SER A 11 27.91 38.00 -24.82
N PRO A 12 27.85 36.93 -25.61
CA PRO A 12 27.09 35.76 -25.20
C PRO A 12 27.62 35.33 -23.84
N ALA A 13 26.82 35.56 -22.80
CA ALA A 13 27.17 35.10 -21.47
C ALA A 13 27.36 33.60 -21.60
N ALA A 14 28.55 33.08 -21.24
CA ALA A 14 28.85 31.68 -21.34
C ALA A 14 27.70 30.85 -20.80
N ASP A 15 27.29 29.81 -21.51
CA ASP A 15 26.22 28.93 -21.11
C ASP A 15 26.53 28.36 -19.71
N PRO A 16 25.69 28.53 -18.70
CA PRO A 16 25.98 28.02 -17.36
C PRO A 16 25.93 26.51 -17.26
N GLY A 17 25.49 25.83 -18.32
CA GLY A 17 25.35 24.39 -18.36
C GLY A 17 24.08 23.86 -17.65
N ARG A 18 24.01 22.57 -17.46
CA ARG A 18 22.82 21.88 -16.94
C ARG A 18 23.20 20.83 -15.91
N ILE A 19 22.47 20.78 -14.82
CA ILE A 19 22.49 19.71 -13.83
C ILE A 19 21.18 18.92 -13.96
N VAL A 20 21.28 17.63 -14.15
CA VAL A 20 20.14 16.72 -14.13
C VAL A 20 20.25 15.81 -12.90
N LEU A 21 19.35 15.98 -11.96
CA LEU A 21 19.20 15.04 -10.84
C LEU A 21 18.28 13.92 -11.28
N LEU A 22 18.87 12.77 -11.62
CA LEU A 22 18.14 11.58 -12.08
C LEU A 22 17.69 10.79 -10.86
N THR A 23 16.41 10.93 -10.48
CA THR A 23 15.86 10.25 -9.31
C THR A 23 15.45 8.84 -9.66
N THR A 24 15.96 7.88 -8.89
CA THR A 24 15.66 6.46 -9.06
C THR A 24 14.69 5.98 -7.99
N SER A 25 14.03 4.87 -8.25
CA SER A 25 13.10 4.23 -7.33
C SER A 25 13.34 2.73 -7.29
N HIS A 26 13.29 2.14 -6.11
CA HIS A 26 13.32 0.69 -5.93
C HIS A 26 12.02 -0.01 -6.38
N ARG A 27 10.97 0.79 -6.68
CA ARG A 27 9.67 0.28 -7.16
C ARG A 27 9.68 -0.12 -8.62
N VAL A 28 10.79 0.10 -9.29
CA VAL A 28 11.01 -0.30 -10.69
C VAL A 28 12.30 -1.08 -10.75
N ALA A 29 12.28 -2.19 -11.48
CA ALA A 29 13.46 -3.03 -11.60
C ALA A 29 14.64 -2.24 -12.19
N PRO A 30 15.87 -2.47 -11.69
CA PRO A 30 17.07 -1.81 -12.22
C PRO A 30 17.22 -2.03 -13.72
N GLY A 31 17.67 -1.00 -14.42
CA GLY A 31 17.81 -0.99 -15.88
C GLY A 31 16.55 -0.55 -16.64
N LEU A 32 15.38 -0.55 -16.01
CA LEU A 32 14.14 -0.06 -16.61
C LEU A 32 14.01 1.46 -16.42
N LEU A 33 14.67 2.21 -17.27
CA LEU A 33 14.63 3.66 -17.25
C LEU A 33 13.71 4.19 -18.35
N SER A 34 13.13 5.36 -18.10
CA SER A 34 12.32 6.07 -19.08
C SER A 34 13.19 6.54 -20.26
N TRP A 35 12.55 6.75 -21.43
CA TRP A 35 13.28 7.28 -22.58
C TRP A 35 13.96 8.61 -22.30
N PRO A 36 13.32 9.62 -21.66
CA PRO A 36 14.01 10.86 -21.29
C PRO A 36 15.22 10.64 -20.37
N ALA A 37 15.17 9.67 -19.45
CA ALA A 37 16.31 9.33 -18.60
C ALA A 37 17.49 8.79 -19.43
N TRP A 38 17.23 7.89 -20.37
CA TRP A 38 18.25 7.40 -21.28
C TRP A 38 18.81 8.49 -22.21
N GLU A 39 17.98 9.42 -22.69
CA GLU A 39 18.44 10.57 -23.47
C GLU A 39 19.35 11.48 -22.64
N ALA A 40 18.98 11.80 -21.41
CA ALA A 40 19.81 12.60 -20.52
C ALA A 40 21.16 11.95 -20.23
N LEU A 41 21.18 10.64 -19.95
CA LEU A 41 22.41 9.88 -19.71
C LEU A 41 23.34 9.85 -20.93
N ARG A 42 22.79 9.69 -22.14
CA ARG A 42 23.57 9.67 -23.39
C ARG A 42 24.10 11.04 -23.79
N ALA A 43 23.37 12.10 -23.46
CA ALA A 43 23.75 13.49 -23.76
C ALA A 43 24.65 14.11 -22.70
N ALA A 44 24.88 13.42 -21.57
CA ALA A 44 25.68 13.94 -20.48
C ALA A 44 27.17 14.01 -20.81
N ASP A 45 27.84 15.08 -20.43
CA ASP A 45 29.29 15.20 -20.44
C ASP A 45 29.95 14.46 -19.28
N ALA A 46 29.19 14.28 -18.19
CA ALA A 46 29.59 13.46 -17.05
C ALA A 46 28.37 12.88 -16.35
N VAL A 47 28.49 11.62 -15.88
CA VAL A 47 27.48 10.96 -15.05
C VAL A 47 28.13 10.59 -13.72
N LEU A 48 27.53 11.04 -12.62
CA LEU A 48 28.04 10.85 -11.27
C LEU A 48 27.05 10.02 -10.44
N CYS A 49 27.57 9.19 -9.56
CA CYS A 49 26.77 8.49 -8.56
C CYS A 49 27.58 8.39 -7.27
N ALA A 50 27.00 8.80 -6.15
CA ALA A 50 27.67 8.79 -4.87
C ALA A 50 27.83 7.38 -4.28
N ASP A 51 26.85 6.50 -4.55
CA ASP A 51 26.84 5.13 -4.05
C ASP A 51 27.35 4.15 -5.11
N GLY A 52 28.56 3.61 -4.90
CA GLY A 52 29.16 2.61 -5.78
C GLY A 52 28.40 1.26 -5.82
N ALA A 53 27.51 1.02 -4.85
CA ALA A 53 26.63 -0.15 -4.80
C ALA A 53 25.23 0.13 -5.37
N HIS A 54 25.00 1.29 -5.96
CA HIS A 54 23.69 1.68 -6.48
C HIS A 54 23.16 0.69 -7.51
N PRO A 55 21.92 0.17 -7.37
CA PRO A 55 21.40 -0.93 -8.20
C PRO A 55 21.38 -0.66 -9.71
N GLN A 56 21.32 0.61 -10.13
CA GLN A 56 21.32 0.99 -11.54
C GLN A 56 22.70 0.90 -12.20
N LEU A 57 23.81 0.99 -11.44
CA LEU A 57 25.16 1.09 -12.01
C LEU A 57 25.55 -0.05 -12.96
N PRO A 58 25.28 -1.33 -12.66
CA PRO A 58 25.60 -2.41 -13.58
C PRO A 58 24.94 -2.22 -14.94
N TYR A 59 23.68 -1.80 -14.97
CA TYR A 59 22.89 -1.62 -16.18
C TYR A 59 23.31 -0.37 -16.98
N LEU A 60 23.67 0.71 -16.29
CA LEU A 60 24.20 1.91 -16.94
C LEU A 60 25.55 1.61 -17.62
N ARG A 61 26.43 0.89 -16.94
CA ARG A 61 27.73 0.47 -17.47
C ARG A 61 27.59 -0.50 -18.66
N GLU A 62 26.68 -1.47 -18.56
CA GLU A 62 26.36 -2.39 -19.66
C GLU A 62 25.81 -1.66 -20.88
N ALA A 63 25.02 -0.61 -20.68
CA ALA A 63 24.52 0.26 -21.75
C ALA A 63 25.60 1.22 -22.33
N GLY A 64 26.84 1.16 -21.85
CA GLY A 64 27.95 1.96 -22.34
C GLY A 64 28.04 3.36 -21.70
N THR A 65 27.31 3.63 -20.61
CA THR A 65 27.42 4.90 -19.88
C THR A 65 28.59 4.82 -18.90
N GLU A 66 29.56 5.72 -19.04
CA GLU A 66 30.64 5.88 -18.07
C GLU A 66 30.10 6.62 -16.85
N VAL A 67 30.13 5.96 -15.67
CA VAL A 67 29.67 6.54 -14.41
C VAL A 67 30.84 6.67 -13.46
N SER A 68 31.08 7.90 -12.99
CA SER A 68 32.09 8.17 -11.96
C SER A 68 31.47 8.04 -10.57
N GLU A 69 32.11 7.26 -9.71
CA GLU A 69 31.71 7.13 -8.31
C GLU A 69 32.23 8.36 -7.55
N ALA A 70 31.36 9.36 -7.36
CA ALA A 70 31.71 10.62 -6.74
C ALA A 70 30.49 11.25 -6.05
N ALA A 71 30.73 11.86 -4.89
CA ALA A 71 29.74 12.64 -4.12
C ALA A 71 30.14 14.12 -4.15
N PRO A 72 29.86 14.85 -5.25
CA PRO A 72 30.27 16.26 -5.37
C PRO A 72 29.50 17.13 -4.39
N THR A 73 30.15 18.18 -3.90
CA THR A 73 29.49 19.31 -3.26
C THR A 73 28.69 20.11 -4.32
N ALA A 74 27.71 20.89 -3.87
CA ALA A 74 26.94 21.74 -4.78
C ALA A 74 27.83 22.70 -5.61
N GLN A 75 28.92 23.22 -5.03
CA GLN A 75 29.83 24.10 -5.74
C GLN A 75 30.64 23.35 -6.81
N GLU A 76 31.19 22.18 -6.46
CA GLU A 76 31.93 21.33 -7.43
C GLU A 76 31.04 20.92 -8.60
N LEU A 77 29.76 20.64 -8.36
CA LEU A 77 28.80 20.28 -9.40
C LEU A 77 28.53 21.47 -10.34
N ILE A 78 28.35 22.68 -9.79
CA ILE A 78 28.21 23.91 -10.59
C ILE A 78 29.46 24.14 -11.45
N ASP A 79 30.64 23.98 -10.85
CA ASP A 79 31.92 24.19 -11.56
C ASP A 79 32.10 23.15 -12.67
N ALA A 80 31.62 21.91 -12.47
CA ALA A 80 31.66 20.86 -13.47
C ALA A 80 30.76 21.15 -14.69
N CYS A 81 29.73 21.99 -14.53
CA CYS A 81 28.84 22.44 -15.62
C CYS A 81 29.40 23.62 -16.41
N ALA A 82 30.52 24.20 -15.98
CA ALA A 82 31.10 25.38 -16.66
C ALA A 82 31.39 25.10 -18.14
N GLY A 83 31.08 26.11 -18.98
CA GLY A 83 31.25 25.97 -20.43
C GLY A 83 30.08 25.30 -21.15
N GLY A 84 28.90 25.26 -20.54
CA GLY A 84 27.68 24.72 -21.15
C GLY A 84 27.55 23.16 -21.01
N ARG A 85 28.30 22.56 -20.11
CA ARG A 85 28.31 21.11 -19.91
C ARG A 85 27.07 20.64 -19.18
N THR A 86 26.63 19.43 -19.51
CA THR A 86 25.53 18.71 -18.83
C THR A 86 26.10 17.64 -17.90
N VAL A 87 25.78 17.74 -16.63
CA VAL A 87 26.16 16.74 -15.62
C VAL A 87 24.90 16.07 -15.08
N VAL A 88 24.86 14.74 -15.18
CA VAL A 88 23.80 13.92 -14.61
C VAL A 88 24.27 13.35 -13.27
N VAL A 89 23.49 13.51 -12.23
CA VAL A 89 23.71 12.86 -10.94
C VAL A 89 22.63 11.80 -10.77
N VAL A 90 23.06 10.52 -10.71
CA VAL A 90 22.18 9.41 -10.40
C VAL A 90 21.97 9.40 -8.89
N ALA A 91 20.77 9.82 -8.46
CA ALA A 91 20.43 9.93 -7.07
C ALA A 91 20.14 8.55 -6.48
N THR A 92 20.49 8.37 -5.20
CA THR A 92 20.13 7.18 -4.42
C THR A 92 18.61 7.09 -4.21
N GLY A 93 18.12 5.95 -3.75
CA GLY A 93 16.69 5.76 -3.45
C GLY A 93 16.18 6.71 -2.37
N GLU A 94 17.06 7.25 -1.52
CA GLU A 94 16.76 8.26 -0.49
C GLU A 94 16.91 9.69 -1.01
N GLY A 95 17.32 9.87 -2.28
CA GLY A 95 17.66 11.17 -2.87
C GLY A 95 19.08 11.61 -2.49
N GLU A 96 19.36 12.89 -2.73
CA GLU A 96 20.64 13.56 -2.39
C GLU A 96 20.36 14.83 -1.58
N PRO A 97 19.87 14.74 -0.32
CA PRO A 97 19.40 15.91 0.44
C PRO A 97 20.49 16.96 0.62
N ALA A 98 21.72 16.55 0.97
CA ALA A 98 22.83 17.48 1.20
C ALA A 98 23.19 18.26 -0.07
N LEU A 99 23.17 17.61 -1.23
CA LEU A 99 23.43 18.23 -2.52
C LEU A 99 22.29 19.20 -2.90
N THR A 100 21.05 18.76 -2.75
CA THR A 100 19.84 19.54 -3.04
C THR A 100 19.78 20.82 -2.20
N ASP A 101 20.02 20.70 -0.89
CA ASP A 101 20.07 21.83 0.04
C ASP A 101 21.23 22.78 -0.28
N GLY A 102 22.37 22.21 -0.68
CA GLY A 102 23.52 23.00 -1.11
C GLY A 102 23.22 23.84 -2.36
N LEU A 103 22.63 23.22 -3.38
CA LEU A 103 22.21 23.89 -4.60
C LEU A 103 21.16 24.98 -4.33
N ALA A 104 20.17 24.69 -3.49
CA ALA A 104 19.14 25.66 -3.10
C ALA A 104 19.74 26.89 -2.39
N ARG A 105 20.69 26.67 -1.47
CA ARG A 105 21.38 27.78 -0.79
C ARG A 105 22.20 28.61 -1.74
N LEU A 106 22.92 28.03 -2.69
CA LEU A 106 23.72 28.77 -3.67
C LEU A 106 22.81 29.54 -4.61
N ALA A 107 21.72 28.97 -5.08
CA ALA A 107 20.72 29.64 -5.89
C ALA A 107 20.11 30.87 -5.15
N GLY A 108 19.72 30.69 -3.89
CA GLY A 108 19.15 31.77 -3.07
C GLY A 108 20.14 32.86 -2.71
N SER A 109 21.46 32.64 -2.77
CA SER A 109 22.47 33.64 -2.49
C SER A 109 22.59 34.71 -3.57
N GLY A 110 22.19 34.43 -4.80
CA GLY A 110 22.35 35.30 -5.97
C GLY A 110 23.80 35.60 -6.36
N ARG A 111 24.78 34.97 -5.71
CA ARG A 111 26.21 35.18 -5.91
C ARG A 111 26.84 34.28 -6.97
N VAL A 112 26.17 33.22 -7.30
CA VAL A 112 26.65 32.19 -8.25
C VAL A 112 25.67 32.13 -9.41
N ARG A 113 26.19 32.09 -10.63
CA ARG A 113 25.37 31.82 -11.79
C ARG A 113 25.04 30.33 -11.85
N MET A 114 23.81 29.99 -11.56
CA MET A 114 23.35 28.63 -11.52
C MET A 114 23.22 28.02 -12.91
N PRO A 115 23.66 26.76 -13.10
CA PRO A 115 23.25 25.95 -14.24
C PRO A 115 21.72 25.75 -14.25
N GLU A 116 21.18 25.34 -15.40
CA GLU A 116 19.81 24.86 -15.45
C GLU A 116 19.71 23.60 -14.56
N LEU A 117 18.78 23.61 -13.61
CA LEU A 117 18.55 22.49 -12.72
C LEU A 117 17.29 21.75 -13.14
N GLU A 118 17.44 20.48 -13.49
CA GLU A 118 16.32 19.59 -13.81
C GLU A 118 16.26 18.44 -12.82
N LEU A 119 15.06 18.19 -12.30
CA LEU A 119 14.74 16.97 -11.56
C LEU A 119 14.04 16.01 -12.55
N LEU A 120 14.74 14.94 -12.94
CA LEU A 120 14.27 14.01 -13.93
C LEU A 120 13.97 12.66 -13.27
N PRO A 121 12.70 12.21 -13.23
CA PRO A 121 12.39 10.86 -12.79
C PRO A 121 12.96 9.82 -13.76
N ALA A 122 13.77 8.91 -13.25
CA ALA A 122 14.34 7.81 -14.04
C ALA A 122 13.26 6.84 -14.55
N SER A 123 12.17 6.74 -13.80
CA SER A 123 11.01 5.90 -14.12
C SER A 123 9.76 6.46 -13.46
N TYR A 124 8.59 5.91 -13.81
CA TYR A 124 7.31 6.33 -13.27
C TYR A 124 6.67 5.17 -12.51
N ASP A 125 6.14 5.49 -11.33
CA ASP A 125 5.39 4.52 -10.52
C ASP A 125 4.03 4.21 -11.14
N LEU A 126 3.64 2.94 -11.08
CA LEU A 126 2.28 2.53 -11.35
C LEU A 126 1.40 2.73 -10.10
N PRO A 127 0.07 2.88 -10.26
CA PRO A 127 -0.84 2.84 -9.12
C PRO A 127 -0.62 1.58 -8.29
N GLY A 128 -0.50 1.73 -6.97
CA GLY A 128 -0.20 0.62 -6.06
C GLY A 128 1.30 0.41 -5.79
N ALA A 129 2.20 1.08 -6.48
CA ALA A 129 3.65 0.91 -6.30
C ALA A 129 4.12 1.20 -4.85
N ARG A 130 3.36 2.01 -4.08
CA ARG A 130 3.65 2.26 -2.65
C ARG A 130 3.59 1.00 -1.77
N LEU A 131 2.92 -0.06 -2.23
CA LEU A 131 2.93 -1.34 -1.53
C LEU A 131 4.34 -1.95 -1.48
N LEU A 132 5.18 -1.70 -2.48
CA LEU A 132 6.59 -2.11 -2.48
C LEU A 132 7.41 -1.39 -1.41
N ASP A 133 7.10 -0.11 -1.13
CA ASP A 133 7.71 0.61 -0.01
C ASP A 133 7.40 -0.07 1.32
N LEU A 134 6.14 -0.46 1.53
CA LEU A 134 5.72 -1.11 2.76
C LEU A 134 6.41 -2.47 2.94
N VAL A 135 6.53 -3.26 1.86
CA VAL A 135 7.25 -4.53 1.88
C VAL A 135 8.72 -4.31 2.26
N GLN A 136 9.41 -3.39 1.61
CA GLN A 136 10.82 -3.09 1.89
C GLN A 136 11.04 -2.57 3.32
N VAL A 137 10.15 -1.68 3.78
CA VAL A 137 10.20 -1.17 5.16
C VAL A 137 9.99 -2.30 6.17
N MET A 138 9.05 -3.21 5.91
CA MET A 138 8.81 -4.36 6.77
C MET A 138 9.99 -5.33 6.81
N ASP A 139 10.65 -5.58 5.67
CA ASP A 139 11.86 -6.38 5.61
C ASP A 139 12.94 -5.83 6.54
N ARG A 140 13.16 -4.52 6.46
CA ARG A 140 14.15 -3.84 7.30
C ARG A 140 13.76 -3.87 8.78
N ILE A 141 12.51 -3.57 9.09
CA ILE A 141 11.97 -3.63 10.46
C ILE A 141 12.10 -5.05 11.02
N ARG A 142 11.79 -6.09 10.24
CA ARG A 142 11.91 -7.49 10.68
C ARG A 142 13.33 -7.84 11.10
N VAL A 143 14.33 -7.33 10.38
CA VAL A 143 15.74 -7.63 10.64
C VAL A 143 16.31 -6.76 11.76
N GLU A 144 16.02 -5.46 11.76
CA GLU A 144 16.72 -4.48 12.59
C GLU A 144 16.00 -4.17 13.93
N CYS A 145 14.67 -4.34 13.99
CA CYS A 145 13.90 -4.01 15.17
C CYS A 145 13.90 -5.17 16.20
N PRO A 146 14.39 -4.96 17.44
CA PRO A 146 14.48 -6.01 18.45
C PRO A 146 13.13 -6.59 18.89
N TRP A 147 12.04 -5.84 18.71
CA TRP A 147 10.68 -6.31 18.98
C TRP A 147 10.13 -7.12 17.81
N SER A 148 10.20 -6.56 16.60
CA SER A 148 9.64 -7.18 15.39
C SER A 148 10.33 -8.49 15.03
N SER A 149 11.67 -8.58 15.22
CA SER A 149 12.46 -9.80 14.95
C SER A 149 12.05 -11.01 15.79
N ARG A 150 11.33 -10.81 16.90
CA ARG A 150 10.88 -11.87 17.81
C ARG A 150 9.40 -12.21 17.69
N GLN A 151 8.65 -11.46 16.86
CA GLN A 151 7.22 -11.72 16.71
C GLN A 151 6.96 -13.03 15.98
N THR A 152 5.85 -13.66 16.36
CA THR A 152 5.30 -14.86 15.73
C THR A 152 3.88 -14.59 15.27
N HIS A 153 3.31 -15.48 14.45
CA HIS A 153 1.91 -15.38 14.04
C HIS A 153 0.96 -15.32 15.24
N GLU A 154 1.20 -16.14 16.26
CA GLU A 154 0.39 -16.19 17.49
C GLU A 154 0.52 -14.88 18.29
N GLY A 155 1.75 -14.34 18.40
CA GLY A 155 2.02 -13.11 19.13
C GLY A 155 1.33 -11.90 18.52
N LEU A 156 1.18 -11.88 17.20
CA LEU A 156 0.55 -10.78 16.45
C LEU A 156 -0.97 -10.95 16.28
N ALA A 157 -1.53 -12.15 16.45
CA ALA A 157 -2.94 -12.41 16.18
C ALA A 157 -3.92 -11.47 16.92
N LYS A 158 -3.57 -11.07 18.15
CA LYS A 158 -4.38 -10.13 18.95
C LYS A 158 -4.45 -8.74 18.31
N TYR A 159 -3.34 -8.25 17.75
CA TYR A 159 -3.31 -6.95 17.08
C TYR A 159 -4.14 -7.00 15.80
N GLY A 160 -4.03 -8.06 14.97
CA GLY A 160 -4.88 -8.18 13.79
C GLY A 160 -6.39 -8.21 14.08
N ILE A 161 -6.81 -8.63 15.30
CA ILE A 161 -8.20 -8.53 15.74
C ILE A 161 -8.52 -7.09 16.15
N GLU A 162 -7.60 -6.41 16.85
CA GLU A 162 -7.72 -5.01 17.28
C GLU A 162 -7.90 -4.10 16.07
N GLU A 163 -6.98 -4.14 15.10
CA GLU A 163 -7.06 -3.36 13.85
C GLU A 163 -8.35 -3.63 13.06
N ALA A 164 -8.85 -4.88 13.07
CA ALA A 164 -10.11 -5.19 12.43
C ALA A 164 -11.32 -4.53 13.12
N TYR A 165 -11.29 -4.33 14.44
CA TYR A 165 -12.33 -3.62 15.16
C TYR A 165 -12.22 -2.10 14.98
N GLU A 166 -11.02 -1.56 14.98
CA GLU A 166 -10.76 -0.13 14.72
C GLU A 166 -11.20 0.27 13.32
N LEU A 167 -10.87 -0.56 12.31
CA LEU A 167 -11.38 -0.40 10.95
C LEU A 167 -12.91 -0.39 10.90
N VAL A 168 -13.58 -1.31 11.62
CA VAL A 168 -15.05 -1.34 11.67
C VAL A 168 -15.59 -0.09 12.34
N GLU A 169 -14.95 0.42 13.39
CA GLU A 169 -15.35 1.64 14.08
C GLU A 169 -15.23 2.86 13.16
N ALA A 170 -14.11 3.02 12.45
CA ALA A 170 -13.92 4.09 11.48
C ALA A 170 -14.96 4.06 10.34
N ILE A 171 -15.32 2.85 9.85
CA ILE A 171 -16.38 2.68 8.84
C ILE A 171 -17.74 3.12 9.40
N GLU A 172 -18.08 2.71 10.61
CA GLU A 172 -19.36 2.98 11.24
C GLU A 172 -19.50 4.45 11.70
N ALA A 173 -18.38 5.11 12.03
CA ALA A 173 -18.32 6.54 12.31
C ALA A 173 -18.40 7.40 11.04
N GLY A 174 -18.03 6.85 9.89
CA GLY A 174 -17.96 7.59 8.63
C GLY A 174 -16.71 8.47 8.50
N ASP A 175 -15.75 8.36 9.42
CA ASP A 175 -14.49 9.09 9.41
C ASP A 175 -13.59 8.56 8.30
N ARG A 176 -13.26 9.43 7.34
CA ARG A 176 -12.46 9.06 6.17
C ARG A 176 -10.96 9.09 6.44
N GLU A 177 -10.52 9.89 7.39
CA GLU A 177 -9.09 9.97 7.75
C GLU A 177 -8.72 8.76 8.58
N GLU A 178 -9.51 8.47 9.60
CA GLU A 178 -9.38 7.28 10.43
C GLU A 178 -9.53 5.99 9.60
N LEU A 179 -10.51 5.93 8.70
CA LEU A 179 -10.66 4.80 7.77
C LEU A 179 -9.39 4.55 6.93
N ARG A 180 -8.70 5.60 6.49
CA ARG A 180 -7.45 5.46 5.73
C ARG A 180 -6.32 4.93 6.60
N GLU A 181 -6.25 5.36 7.86
CA GLU A 181 -5.26 4.93 8.83
C GLU A 181 -5.46 3.45 9.17
N GLU A 182 -6.66 3.06 9.56
CA GLU A 182 -7.00 1.67 9.92
C GLU A 182 -6.86 0.68 8.76
N LEU A 183 -7.15 1.11 7.53
CA LEU A 183 -6.83 0.30 6.35
C LEU A 183 -5.32 0.08 6.20
N GLY A 184 -4.49 1.05 6.61
CA GLY A 184 -3.04 0.93 6.65
C GLY A 184 -2.60 -0.11 7.68
N ASP A 185 -3.18 -0.12 8.87
CA ASP A 185 -2.82 -1.03 9.96
C ASP A 185 -3.28 -2.47 9.67
N VAL A 186 -4.45 -2.67 9.09
CA VAL A 186 -4.85 -3.98 8.57
C VAL A 186 -3.90 -4.46 7.47
N LEU A 187 -3.47 -3.58 6.56
CA LEU A 187 -2.50 -3.92 5.53
C LEU A 187 -1.12 -4.26 6.13
N LEU A 188 -0.68 -3.53 7.16
CA LEU A 188 0.51 -3.84 7.93
C LEU A 188 0.48 -5.27 8.48
N GLN A 189 -0.65 -5.71 9.08
CA GLN A 189 -0.80 -7.08 9.58
C GLN A 189 -0.59 -8.10 8.45
N VAL A 190 -1.15 -7.86 7.27
CA VAL A 190 -0.98 -8.76 6.12
C VAL A 190 0.48 -8.87 5.71
N VAL A 191 1.16 -7.74 5.56
CA VAL A 191 2.57 -7.71 5.12
C VAL A 191 3.48 -8.31 6.20
N PHE A 192 3.25 -8.01 7.47
CA PHE A 192 4.05 -8.55 8.57
C PHE A 192 3.91 -10.08 8.69
N HIS A 193 2.69 -10.58 8.65
CA HIS A 193 2.45 -12.02 8.66
C HIS A 193 3.08 -12.71 7.45
N SER A 194 3.01 -12.12 6.25
CA SER A 194 3.66 -12.66 5.05
C SER A 194 5.18 -12.70 5.23
N ARG A 195 5.77 -11.64 5.79
CA ARG A 195 7.21 -11.58 6.05
C ARG A 195 7.69 -12.63 7.06
N ILE A 196 6.89 -12.92 8.10
CA ILE A 196 7.18 -14.03 9.03
C ILE A 196 7.07 -15.38 8.32
N ALA A 197 6.08 -15.54 7.44
CA ALA A 197 5.86 -16.79 6.72
C ALA A 197 7.00 -17.16 5.77
N GLU A 198 7.74 -16.19 5.23
CA GLU A 198 8.95 -16.43 4.43
C GLU A 198 10.06 -17.16 5.21
N GLU A 199 10.05 -17.07 6.54
CA GLU A 199 11.03 -17.71 7.41
C GLU A 199 10.70 -19.18 7.74
N HIS A 200 9.55 -19.69 7.25
CA HIS A 200 9.14 -21.07 7.54
C HIS A 200 10.06 -22.08 6.84
N PRO A 201 10.69 -23.03 7.57
CA PRO A 201 11.74 -23.87 7.03
C PRO A 201 11.30 -24.86 5.93
N GLU A 202 10.03 -25.29 5.94
CA GLU A 202 9.53 -26.33 5.04
C GLU A 202 8.51 -25.80 4.01
N ALA A 203 7.78 -24.75 4.35
CA ALA A 203 6.71 -24.22 3.50
C ALA A 203 6.65 -22.68 3.55
N PRO A 204 7.72 -21.99 3.14
CA PRO A 204 7.71 -20.54 3.09
C PRO A 204 6.73 -20.03 2.03
N PHE A 205 6.14 -18.87 2.28
CA PHE A 205 5.39 -18.11 1.27
C PHE A 205 5.57 -16.61 1.52
N SER A 206 5.50 -15.83 0.45
CA SER A 206 5.71 -14.39 0.44
C SER A 206 4.41 -13.60 0.32
N ILE A 207 4.52 -12.29 0.38
CA ILE A 207 3.40 -11.39 0.06
C ILE A 207 2.91 -11.55 -1.38
N ASP A 208 3.80 -11.91 -2.32
CA ASP A 208 3.43 -12.17 -3.71
C ASP A 208 2.56 -13.43 -3.84
N ASP A 209 2.85 -14.47 -3.06
CA ASP A 209 2.03 -15.68 -3.01
C ASP A 209 0.63 -15.38 -2.45
N VAL A 210 0.55 -14.55 -1.40
CA VAL A 210 -0.71 -14.08 -0.81
C VAL A 210 -1.52 -13.28 -1.83
N ALA A 211 -0.89 -12.30 -2.46
CA ALA A 211 -1.52 -11.45 -3.48
C ALA A 211 -1.94 -12.27 -4.71
N GLY A 212 -1.06 -13.12 -5.24
CA GLY A 212 -1.34 -14.01 -6.37
C GLY A 212 -2.49 -14.98 -6.09
N GLY A 213 -2.51 -15.52 -4.88
CA GLY A 213 -3.58 -16.42 -4.42
C GLY A 213 -4.95 -15.74 -4.39
N ILE A 214 -5.04 -14.51 -3.84
CA ILE A 214 -6.31 -13.78 -3.82
C ILE A 214 -6.72 -13.29 -5.20
N VAL A 215 -5.80 -12.87 -6.06
CA VAL A 215 -6.08 -12.49 -7.46
C VAL A 215 -6.68 -13.66 -8.21
N THR A 216 -6.06 -14.83 -8.16
CA THR A 216 -6.55 -16.05 -8.79
C THR A 216 -7.96 -16.39 -8.32
N LYS A 217 -8.19 -16.33 -7.00
CA LYS A 217 -9.50 -16.57 -6.39
C LYS A 217 -10.56 -15.56 -6.87
N LEU A 218 -10.21 -14.28 -6.95
CA LEU A 218 -11.14 -13.23 -7.39
C LEU A 218 -11.53 -13.42 -8.86
N ILE A 219 -10.56 -13.66 -9.74
CA ILE A 219 -10.80 -13.93 -11.16
C ILE A 219 -11.74 -15.13 -11.32
N HIS A 220 -11.43 -16.24 -10.64
CA HIS A 220 -12.23 -17.47 -10.72
C HIS A 220 -13.66 -17.29 -10.20
N ARG A 221 -13.88 -16.45 -9.19
CA ARG A 221 -15.20 -16.20 -8.59
C ARG A 221 -16.02 -15.11 -9.26
N HIS A 222 -15.46 -14.42 -10.25
CA HIS A 222 -16.16 -13.39 -11.03
C HIS A 222 -16.15 -13.72 -12.53
N PRO A 223 -16.69 -14.88 -12.94
CA PRO A 223 -16.69 -15.28 -14.34
C PRO A 223 -17.53 -14.36 -15.24
N HIS A 224 -18.38 -13.52 -14.66
CA HIS A 224 -19.13 -12.47 -15.34
C HIS A 224 -18.30 -11.20 -15.62
N VAL A 225 -17.12 -11.07 -15.02
CA VAL A 225 -16.17 -9.96 -15.26
C VAL A 225 -14.98 -10.42 -16.10
N PHE A 226 -14.48 -11.62 -15.83
CA PHE A 226 -13.24 -12.15 -16.40
C PHE A 226 -13.44 -13.33 -17.37
N GLY A 227 -14.70 -13.71 -17.64
CA GLY A 227 -15.08 -14.81 -18.53
C GLY A 227 -16.38 -14.52 -19.27
N ASP A 228 -17.06 -15.56 -19.72
CA ASP A 228 -18.26 -15.47 -20.58
C ASP A 228 -19.59 -15.61 -19.81
N ALA A 229 -19.56 -15.73 -18.48
CA ALA A 229 -20.79 -15.84 -17.70
C ALA A 229 -21.54 -14.50 -17.67
N VAL A 230 -22.87 -14.57 -17.59
CA VAL A 230 -23.72 -13.38 -17.49
C VAL A 230 -24.26 -13.28 -16.07
N ALA A 231 -24.20 -12.08 -15.48
CA ALA A 231 -24.85 -11.73 -14.22
C ALA A 231 -25.42 -10.31 -14.39
N GLU A 232 -26.73 -10.19 -14.32
CA GLU A 232 -27.43 -8.91 -14.49
C GLU A 232 -27.81 -8.28 -13.17
N THR A 233 -27.84 -9.07 -12.09
CA THR A 233 -28.23 -8.63 -10.76
C THR A 233 -27.18 -8.98 -9.70
N PRO A 234 -27.15 -8.27 -8.55
CA PRO A 234 -26.30 -8.63 -7.41
C PRO A 234 -26.57 -10.07 -6.92
N GLU A 235 -27.81 -10.55 -7.06
CA GLU A 235 -28.22 -11.90 -6.69
C GLU A 235 -27.57 -12.94 -7.60
N ASP A 236 -27.44 -12.68 -8.89
CA ASP A 236 -26.74 -13.55 -9.84
C ASP A 236 -25.25 -13.65 -9.48
N VAL A 237 -24.63 -12.50 -9.18
CA VAL A 237 -23.24 -12.44 -8.71
C VAL A 237 -23.03 -13.29 -7.45
N LYS A 238 -23.94 -13.15 -6.46
CA LYS A 238 -23.91 -13.93 -5.23
C LYS A 238 -24.08 -15.42 -5.48
N ALA A 239 -24.96 -15.80 -6.40
CA ALA A 239 -25.18 -17.20 -6.79
C ALA A 239 -23.94 -17.80 -7.47
N HIS A 240 -23.30 -17.05 -8.39
CA HIS A 240 -22.02 -17.46 -9.00
C HIS A 240 -20.93 -17.66 -7.94
N TRP A 241 -20.76 -16.69 -7.05
CA TRP A 241 -19.79 -16.76 -5.96
C TRP A 241 -19.98 -17.98 -5.06
N LEU A 242 -21.21 -18.26 -4.65
CA LEU A 242 -21.50 -19.39 -3.77
C LEU A 242 -21.25 -20.72 -4.47
N ARG A 243 -21.62 -20.84 -5.75
CA ARG A 243 -21.40 -22.05 -6.55
C ARG A 243 -19.91 -22.33 -6.70
N THR A 244 -19.14 -21.36 -7.18
CA THR A 244 -17.70 -21.50 -7.39
C THR A 244 -16.97 -21.82 -6.09
N LYS A 245 -17.37 -21.17 -4.99
CA LYS A 245 -16.82 -21.46 -3.66
C LYS A 245 -17.15 -22.85 -3.16
N ALA A 246 -18.27 -23.42 -3.55
CA ALA A 246 -18.63 -24.81 -3.21
C ALA A 246 -17.79 -25.81 -4.01
N GLU A 247 -17.54 -25.54 -5.28
CA GLU A 247 -16.71 -26.36 -6.18
C GLU A 247 -15.23 -26.39 -5.73
N GLU A 248 -14.66 -25.22 -5.35
CA GLU A 248 -13.28 -25.11 -4.84
C GLU A 248 -13.05 -25.92 -3.56
N LYS A 249 -14.02 -25.93 -2.70
CA LYS A 249 -13.92 -26.58 -1.39
C LYS A 249 -14.86 -27.77 -1.35
N ARG A 250 -14.38 -28.95 -1.72
CA ARG A 250 -15.09 -30.23 -1.54
C ARG A 250 -15.25 -30.51 -0.03
N ARG A 251 -16.15 -29.76 0.61
CA ARG A 251 -16.41 -29.90 2.05
C ARG A 251 -17.19 -31.15 2.35
N THR A 252 -16.78 -31.82 3.40
CA THR A 252 -17.53 -32.99 3.94
C THR A 252 -18.68 -32.54 4.83
N SER A 253 -18.61 -31.33 5.39
CA SER A 253 -19.66 -30.71 6.21
C SER A 253 -19.84 -29.23 5.85
N VAL A 254 -21.09 -28.75 5.94
CA VAL A 254 -21.41 -27.32 5.76
C VAL A 254 -20.78 -26.43 6.84
N THR A 255 -20.43 -26.99 7.99
CA THR A 255 -19.76 -26.29 9.09
C THR A 255 -18.25 -26.21 8.92
N GLU A 256 -17.68 -26.97 7.99
CA GLU A 256 -16.25 -26.99 7.75
C GLU A 256 -15.73 -25.60 7.33
N GLY A 257 -14.63 -25.15 7.97
CA GLY A 257 -14.02 -23.84 7.72
C GLY A 257 -14.87 -22.66 8.24
N VAL A 258 -15.73 -22.89 9.24
CA VAL A 258 -16.32 -21.82 10.06
C VAL A 258 -15.38 -21.58 11.24
N PRO A 259 -14.76 -20.40 11.40
CA PRO A 259 -13.90 -20.13 12.55
C PRO A 259 -14.74 -20.10 13.83
N LEU A 260 -14.39 -20.93 14.80
CA LEU A 260 -15.14 -21.03 16.05
C LEU A 260 -14.78 -19.91 17.06
N GLY A 261 -13.66 -19.20 16.85
CA GLY A 261 -13.19 -18.10 17.69
C GLY A 261 -13.80 -16.73 17.38
N GLN A 262 -14.74 -16.66 16.42
CA GLN A 262 -15.40 -15.38 16.11
C GLN A 262 -16.43 -15.00 17.19
N PRO A 263 -16.89 -13.71 17.26
CA PRO A 263 -17.91 -13.29 18.20
C PRO A 263 -19.17 -14.17 18.14
N GLY A 264 -19.81 -14.40 19.29
CA GLY A 264 -20.88 -15.40 19.42
C GLY A 264 -22.07 -15.18 18.50
N LEU A 265 -22.50 -13.94 18.32
CA LEU A 265 -23.61 -13.63 17.40
C LEU A 265 -23.22 -13.84 15.94
N ALA A 266 -21.99 -13.45 15.56
CA ALA A 266 -21.46 -13.69 14.23
C ALA A 266 -21.33 -15.21 13.94
N LEU A 267 -20.87 -16.00 14.92
CA LEU A 267 -20.80 -17.46 14.82
C LEU A 267 -22.20 -18.06 14.64
N ALA A 268 -23.16 -17.66 15.44
CA ALA A 268 -24.56 -18.11 15.39
C ALA A 268 -25.17 -17.82 14.00
N ALA A 269 -25.08 -16.57 13.54
CA ALA A 269 -25.55 -16.18 12.22
C ALA A 269 -24.86 -16.97 11.10
N LYS A 270 -23.55 -17.19 11.20
CA LYS A 270 -22.78 -17.93 10.20
C LYS A 270 -23.21 -19.39 10.09
N LEU A 271 -23.46 -20.04 11.22
CA LEU A 271 -23.94 -21.44 11.24
C LEU A 271 -25.35 -21.54 10.69
N ALA A 272 -26.25 -20.65 11.11
CA ALA A 272 -27.63 -20.59 10.61
C ALA A 272 -27.67 -20.36 9.08
N SER A 273 -26.88 -19.40 8.58
CA SER A 273 -26.74 -19.13 7.16
C SER A 273 -26.23 -20.34 6.37
N ARG A 274 -25.26 -21.05 6.91
CA ARG A 274 -24.71 -22.25 6.26
C ARG A 274 -25.72 -23.39 6.17
N ALA A 275 -26.48 -23.64 7.22
CA ALA A 275 -27.55 -24.65 7.22
C ALA A 275 -28.66 -24.26 6.22
N ARG A 276 -29.10 -23.01 6.25
CA ARG A 276 -30.16 -22.49 5.34
C ARG A 276 -29.74 -22.56 3.87
N VAL A 277 -28.54 -22.12 3.52
CA VAL A 277 -28.03 -22.13 2.13
C VAL A 277 -27.86 -23.57 1.61
N ALA A 278 -27.55 -24.50 2.48
CA ALA A 278 -27.43 -25.94 2.14
C ALA A 278 -28.79 -26.67 2.10
N GLY A 279 -29.89 -25.98 2.41
CA GLY A 279 -31.23 -26.58 2.45
C GLY A 279 -31.40 -27.62 3.59
N LEU A 280 -30.58 -27.50 4.64
CA LEU A 280 -30.68 -28.39 5.80
C LEU A 280 -31.72 -27.84 6.78
N ASP A 281 -32.74 -28.64 7.04
CA ASP A 281 -33.75 -28.35 8.07
C ASP A 281 -33.24 -28.92 9.41
N VAL A 282 -32.45 -28.12 10.12
CA VAL A 282 -31.91 -28.50 11.43
C VAL A 282 -32.59 -27.63 12.48
N PRO A 283 -33.37 -28.20 13.39
CA PRO A 283 -33.97 -27.45 14.47
C PRO A 283 -32.88 -26.82 15.34
N LEU A 284 -33.12 -25.56 15.76
CA LEU A 284 -32.23 -24.95 16.72
C LEU A 284 -32.31 -25.70 18.06
N PRO A 285 -31.20 -25.88 18.76
CA PRO A 285 -31.22 -26.48 20.08
C PRO A 285 -32.01 -25.57 21.04
N GLU A 286 -32.81 -26.18 21.89
CA GLU A 286 -33.63 -25.52 22.89
C GLU A 286 -33.06 -25.72 24.28
N GLY A 287 -33.29 -24.78 25.19
CA GLY A 287 -32.85 -24.81 26.57
C GLY A 287 -33.20 -23.54 27.32
N ASP A 288 -33.12 -23.60 28.63
CA ASP A 288 -33.45 -22.46 29.53
C ASP A 288 -32.31 -21.44 29.64
N ASP A 289 -31.13 -21.75 29.09
CA ASP A 289 -29.98 -20.86 29.09
C ASP A 289 -30.19 -19.71 28.10
N ILE A 290 -29.75 -18.51 28.49
CA ILE A 290 -29.83 -17.31 27.67
C ILE A 290 -29.10 -17.48 26.31
N GLY A 291 -28.09 -18.35 26.23
CA GLY A 291 -27.35 -18.64 25.01
C GLY A 291 -28.25 -19.22 23.89
N TYR A 292 -29.22 -20.08 24.22
CA TYR A 292 -30.18 -20.59 23.23
C TYR A 292 -31.14 -19.51 22.73
N THR A 293 -31.55 -18.60 23.60
CA THR A 293 -32.34 -17.43 23.21
C THR A 293 -31.57 -16.52 22.25
N LEU A 294 -30.29 -16.24 22.54
CA LEU A 294 -29.42 -15.43 21.69
C LEU A 294 -29.17 -16.10 20.35
N LEU A 295 -28.95 -17.41 20.33
CA LEU A 295 -28.82 -18.20 19.09
C LEU A 295 -30.05 -18.08 18.21
N ALA A 296 -31.25 -18.22 18.79
CA ALA A 296 -32.52 -18.10 18.06
C ALA A 296 -32.74 -16.69 17.51
N LEU A 297 -32.37 -15.66 18.27
CA LEU A 297 -32.43 -14.25 17.83
C LEU A 297 -31.45 -13.99 16.67
N ALA A 298 -30.22 -14.47 16.78
CA ALA A 298 -29.21 -14.33 15.72
C ALA A 298 -29.62 -15.05 14.42
N ALA A 299 -30.13 -16.26 14.52
CA ALA A 299 -30.62 -17.02 13.36
C ALA A 299 -31.82 -16.35 12.69
N ARG A 300 -32.73 -15.76 13.47
CA ARG A 300 -33.89 -15.01 12.96
C ARG A 300 -33.44 -13.72 12.27
N ALA A 301 -32.50 -12.98 12.84
CA ALA A 301 -31.94 -11.76 12.24
C ALA A 301 -31.27 -12.07 10.90
N GLU A 302 -30.45 -13.12 10.84
CA GLU A 302 -29.78 -13.58 9.62
C GLU A 302 -30.79 -13.97 8.53
N ALA A 303 -31.85 -14.70 8.89
CA ALA A 303 -32.90 -15.07 7.94
C ALA A 303 -33.66 -13.88 7.38
N ALA A 304 -33.75 -12.78 8.15
CA ALA A 304 -34.32 -11.51 7.72
C ALA A 304 -33.32 -10.62 6.95
N GLY A 305 -32.08 -11.06 6.71
CA GLY A 305 -31.05 -10.30 6.02
C GLY A 305 -30.32 -9.27 6.89
N THR A 306 -30.51 -9.33 8.22
CA THR A 306 -29.85 -8.42 9.16
C THR A 306 -28.66 -9.13 9.81
N ASP A 307 -27.50 -8.50 9.83
CA ASP A 307 -26.34 -8.98 10.59
C ASP A 307 -26.57 -8.71 12.10
N PRO A 308 -26.65 -9.73 12.96
CA PRO A 308 -26.97 -9.54 14.36
C PRO A 308 -25.84 -8.92 15.18
N GLU A 309 -24.58 -9.11 14.76
CA GLU A 309 -23.40 -8.55 15.41
C GLU A 309 -23.38 -7.02 15.23
N THR A 310 -23.52 -6.55 14.02
CA THR A 310 -23.61 -5.12 13.68
C THR A 310 -24.83 -4.47 14.32
N ALA A 311 -25.99 -5.14 14.29
CA ALA A 311 -27.22 -4.62 14.88
C ALA A 311 -27.10 -4.44 16.41
N LEU A 312 -26.49 -5.42 17.10
CA LEU A 312 -26.28 -5.31 18.55
C LEU A 312 -25.26 -4.24 18.90
N ARG A 313 -24.19 -4.10 18.10
CA ARG A 313 -23.18 -3.06 18.29
C ARG A 313 -23.78 -1.66 18.16
N ALA A 314 -24.62 -1.42 17.15
CA ALA A 314 -25.33 -0.17 16.99
C ALA A 314 -26.24 0.14 18.20
N ALA A 315 -26.97 -0.85 18.69
CA ALA A 315 -27.81 -0.70 19.88
C ALA A 315 -26.97 -0.41 21.15
N ALA A 316 -25.81 -1.07 21.28
CA ALA A 316 -24.90 -0.85 22.42
C ALA A 316 -24.30 0.56 22.39
N ARG A 317 -23.99 1.11 21.21
CA ARG A 317 -23.57 2.52 21.08
C ARG A 317 -24.67 3.49 21.52
N THR A 318 -25.89 3.27 21.07
CA THR A 318 -27.02 4.07 21.52
C THR A 318 -27.17 4.04 23.06
N TYR A 319 -26.92 2.87 23.66
CA TYR A 319 -26.97 2.74 25.12
C TYR A 319 -25.79 3.44 25.80
N ARG A 320 -24.57 3.36 25.21
CA ARG A 320 -23.40 4.13 25.65
C ARG A 320 -23.73 5.64 25.71
N ASP A 321 -24.32 6.15 24.64
CA ASP A 321 -24.63 7.57 24.52
C ASP A 321 -25.68 7.99 25.56
N ALA A 322 -26.65 7.13 25.84
CA ALA A 322 -27.62 7.34 26.93
C ALA A 322 -26.94 7.37 28.32
N ILE A 323 -25.93 6.51 28.54
CA ILE A 323 -25.12 6.52 29.78
C ILE A 323 -24.37 7.85 29.90
N ARG A 324 -23.64 8.27 28.85
CA ARG A 324 -22.89 9.54 28.82
C ARG A 324 -23.79 10.73 29.12
N LYS A 325 -24.97 10.77 28.53
CA LYS A 325 -25.97 11.81 28.79
C LYS A 325 -26.43 11.81 30.26
N ALA A 326 -26.60 10.64 30.85
CA ALA A 326 -26.97 10.54 32.27
C ALA A 326 -25.82 10.99 33.21
N GLU A 327 -24.56 10.86 32.78
CA GLU A 327 -23.39 11.37 33.46
C GLU A 327 -23.18 12.89 33.28
N GLY A 328 -24.02 13.56 32.48
CA GLY A 328 -23.88 14.99 32.17
C GLY A 328 -22.76 15.33 31.20
N LEU A 329 -22.25 14.33 30.49
CA LEU A 329 -21.25 14.52 29.44
C LEU A 329 -21.95 14.97 28.14
N PRO A 330 -21.32 15.83 27.34
CA PRO A 330 -21.85 16.16 26.03
C PRO A 330 -21.96 14.90 25.14
N ASP A 331 -22.94 14.93 24.23
CA ASP A 331 -22.96 13.95 23.14
C ASP A 331 -21.61 13.95 22.48
N THR A 332 -21.07 12.77 22.12
CA THR A 332 -19.83 12.68 21.34
C THR A 332 -20.06 13.48 20.06
N VAL A 333 -19.46 14.66 19.98
CA VAL A 333 -19.38 15.41 18.72
C VAL A 333 -18.55 14.54 17.80
N GLU A 334 -19.13 14.07 16.71
CA GLU A 334 -18.39 13.58 15.57
C GLU A 334 -17.53 14.76 15.10
N GLU A 335 -16.22 14.77 15.47
CA GLU A 335 -15.23 15.70 14.92
C GLU A 335 -14.78 15.22 13.54
#